data_22805515e9fef53ecfcc65ffa2a62279
#
_entry.id   22805515e9fef53ecfcc65ffa2a62279
#
_cell.length_a   1.000
_cell.length_b   1.000
_cell.length_c   1.000
_cell.angle_alpha   90.00
_cell.angle_beta   90.00
_cell.angle_gamma   90.00
#
_symmetry.space_group_name_H-M   'P 1'
#
loop_
_entity.id
_entity.type
_entity.pdbx_description
1 polymer ?
#
loop_
_entity_poly.entity_id
_entity_poly.type
_entity_poly.pdbx_seq_one_letter_code
_entity_poly.pdbx_strand_id
1 'polypeptide(L)'
;MRYNFLKYVVGLLLLACSTNSFSNAPEAPPKKWPCDQVYNPKLNITAIWQGPTIEEQLKNWWKHDDVIEYVNMLADPVLSEEGGIELIEEFAKRHSYFGLIKKGEQKEKLVFLFAGLYQKAKDRRNRQYKGIIKFVEKQELIRKEIGISSKLIRSYRKKKIDKKDPKFIEANSRLEWNTRVFDQRTRLTEYICEEPVLNTQRLGYQARKILSYLQ
;
A
#
# COMPACT_ATOMS: atom_id res chain seq x y z
N MET A 1 19.41 4.92 80.32
CA MET A 1 18.96 6.19 79.69
C MET A 1 19.78 6.45 78.49
N ARG A 2 19.19 6.33 77.26
CA ARG A 2 19.43 7.12 76.06
C ARG A 2 18.80 6.39 74.90
N TYR A 3 17.64 6.80 74.49
CA TYR A 3 16.95 6.39 73.29
C TYR A 3 17.64 6.98 72.06
N ASN A 4 18.09 6.13 71.14
CA ASN A 4 18.50 6.58 69.84
C ASN A 4 17.39 6.36 68.83
N PHE A 5 16.90 7.44 68.31
CA PHE A 5 15.98 7.58 67.20
C PHE A 5 16.69 7.13 65.92
N LEU A 6 16.29 5.97 65.38
CA LEU A 6 16.67 5.60 64.04
C LEU A 6 15.47 5.93 63.11
N LYS A 7 15.52 7.10 62.52
CA LYS A 7 14.54 7.58 61.55
C LYS A 7 14.61 6.75 60.31
N TYR A 8 13.49 6.16 59.93
CA TYR A 8 13.26 5.48 58.66
C TYR A 8 13.34 6.49 57.54
N VAL A 9 14.37 6.39 56.71
CA VAL A 9 14.41 7.00 55.39
C VAL A 9 13.93 5.92 54.42
N VAL A 10 12.60 5.91 54.21
CA VAL A 10 12.00 5.17 53.09
C VAL A 10 12.26 5.98 51.83
N GLY A 11 13.35 5.61 51.15
CA GLY A 11 13.64 6.13 49.80
C GLY A 11 12.63 5.54 48.83
N LEU A 12 11.65 6.32 48.41
CA LEU A 12 10.74 6.01 47.34
C LEU A 12 11.50 6.12 46.00
N LEU A 13 12.06 5.01 45.57
CA LEU A 13 12.62 4.86 44.20
C LEU A 13 11.41 4.76 43.25
N LEU A 14 10.95 5.89 42.76
CA LEU A 14 10.10 5.94 41.56
C LEU A 14 10.93 5.50 40.36
N LEU A 15 10.84 4.21 40.06
CA LEU A 15 11.24 3.70 38.72
C LEU A 15 10.27 4.33 37.70
N ALA A 16 10.73 5.41 37.08
CA ALA A 16 10.10 5.92 35.87
C ALA A 16 10.33 4.89 34.76
N CYS A 17 9.43 3.90 34.64
CA CYS A 17 9.30 3.09 33.42
C CYS A 17 8.89 4.02 32.29
N SER A 18 9.88 4.58 31.60
CA SER A 18 9.65 5.23 30.31
C SER A 18 9.27 4.14 29.31
N THR A 19 8.00 3.77 29.26
CA THR A 19 7.46 2.99 28.17
C THR A 19 7.49 3.89 26.94
N ASN A 20 8.55 3.77 26.14
CA ASN A 20 8.55 4.25 24.76
C ASN A 20 7.55 3.37 24.00
N SER A 21 6.26 3.66 24.17
CA SER A 21 5.23 3.18 23.27
C SER A 21 5.52 3.80 21.92
N PHE A 22 6.20 3.05 21.04
CA PHE A 22 6.21 3.35 19.63
C PHE A 22 4.77 3.28 19.14
N SER A 23 4.08 4.39 19.28
CA SER A 23 2.76 4.58 18.73
C SER A 23 2.91 4.56 17.19
N ASN A 24 2.63 3.40 16.58
CA ASN A 24 2.34 3.32 15.16
C ASN A 24 0.98 3.95 14.86
N ALA A 25 0.78 5.20 15.30
CA ALA A 25 -0.40 5.94 14.94
C ALA A 25 -0.48 5.99 13.40
N PRO A 26 -1.64 5.70 12.81
CA PRO A 26 -1.81 5.82 11.38
C PRO A 26 -1.46 7.24 10.95
N GLU A 27 -0.70 7.35 9.87
CA GLU A 27 -0.33 8.63 9.29
C GLU A 27 -1.62 9.41 8.93
N ALA A 28 -1.69 10.69 9.30
CA ALA A 28 -2.86 11.50 9.01
C ALA A 28 -3.15 11.50 7.49
N PRO A 29 -4.41 11.26 7.09
CA PRO A 29 -4.75 11.24 5.69
C PRO A 29 -4.49 12.61 5.05
N PRO A 30 -4.08 12.67 3.77
CA PRO A 30 -4.04 13.92 3.02
C PRO A 30 -5.41 14.60 3.06
N LYS A 31 -5.44 15.93 3.04
CA LYS A 31 -6.69 16.76 3.12
C LYS A 31 -7.83 16.31 2.20
N LYS A 32 -7.54 15.53 1.15
CA LYS A 32 -8.48 15.08 0.13
C LYS A 32 -8.28 13.60 -0.18
N TRP A 33 -8.26 12.77 0.85
CA TRP A 33 -8.26 11.32 0.64
C TRP A 33 -9.61 10.88 0.05
N PRO A 34 -9.65 10.24 -1.14
CA PRO A 34 -10.91 9.98 -1.85
C PRO A 34 -11.54 8.63 -1.51
N CYS A 35 -10.80 7.76 -0.82
CA CYS A 35 -11.20 6.37 -0.60
C CYS A 35 -11.89 6.20 0.75
N ASP A 36 -12.86 5.29 0.83
CA ASP A 36 -13.59 4.97 2.06
C ASP A 36 -12.69 4.28 3.09
N GLN A 37 -11.69 3.50 2.63
CA GLN A 37 -10.74 2.88 3.53
C GLN A 37 -9.79 3.90 4.16
N VAL A 38 -9.40 3.60 5.40
CA VAL A 38 -8.45 4.43 6.16
C VAL A 38 -7.13 4.57 5.39
N TYR A 39 -6.62 5.80 5.34
CA TYR A 39 -5.30 6.08 4.77
C TYR A 39 -4.23 5.35 5.58
N ASN A 40 -3.64 4.32 4.99
CA ASN A 40 -2.56 3.55 5.60
C ASN A 40 -1.57 3.11 4.51
N PRO A 41 -0.61 3.97 4.13
CA PRO A 41 0.37 3.65 3.09
C PRO A 41 1.38 2.60 3.52
N LYS A 42 1.59 2.42 4.84
CA LYS A 42 2.55 1.46 5.37
C LYS A 42 1.95 0.05 5.38
N LEU A 43 2.71 -0.90 4.86
CA LEU A 43 2.37 -2.31 4.94
C LEU A 43 2.89 -2.89 6.25
N ASN A 44 1.98 -3.32 7.13
CA ASN A 44 2.36 -3.91 8.42
C ASN A 44 2.68 -5.40 8.23
N ILE A 45 3.96 -5.74 8.35
CA ILE A 45 4.43 -7.12 8.19
C ILE A 45 3.86 -8.04 9.28
N THR A 46 3.75 -7.58 10.52
CA THR A 46 3.32 -8.43 11.65
C THR A 46 1.85 -8.85 11.54
N ALA A 47 1.05 -8.09 10.80
CA ALA A 47 -0.34 -8.45 10.52
C ALA A 47 -0.48 -9.54 9.42
N ILE A 48 0.58 -9.76 8.62
CA ILE A 48 0.53 -10.62 7.44
C ILE A 48 1.39 -11.88 7.63
N TRP A 49 2.51 -11.75 8.32
CA TRP A 49 3.52 -12.79 8.47
C TRP A 49 3.75 -13.18 9.93
N GLN A 50 3.57 -14.47 10.21
CA GLN A 50 3.77 -15.08 11.53
C GLN A 50 4.91 -16.12 11.52
N GLY A 51 5.74 -16.10 10.48
CA GLY A 51 6.91 -16.93 10.34
C GLY A 51 8.17 -16.32 10.94
N PRO A 52 9.35 -16.87 10.61
CA PRO A 52 10.64 -16.33 11.03
C PRO A 52 10.82 -14.87 10.61
N THR A 53 11.66 -14.12 11.34
CA THR A 53 12.05 -12.77 10.92
C THR A 53 12.67 -12.79 9.52
N ILE A 54 12.40 -11.75 8.72
CA ILE A 54 12.86 -11.65 7.34
C ILE A 54 13.88 -10.52 7.13
N GLU A 55 14.41 -9.92 8.20
CA GLU A 55 15.26 -8.74 8.10
C GLU A 55 16.53 -8.98 7.27
N GLU A 56 17.15 -10.13 7.45
CA GLU A 56 18.34 -10.52 6.67
C GLU A 56 17.97 -10.89 5.23
N GLN A 57 16.85 -11.61 5.05
CA GLN A 57 16.36 -11.98 3.72
C GLN A 57 15.96 -10.77 2.88
N LEU A 58 15.42 -9.73 3.50
CA LEU A 58 15.12 -8.46 2.81
C LEU A 58 16.37 -7.80 2.20
N LYS A 59 17.57 -8.08 2.75
CA LYS A 59 18.83 -7.53 2.22
C LYS A 59 19.46 -8.41 1.14
N ASN A 60 18.93 -9.61 0.89
CA ASN A 60 19.65 -10.62 0.11
C ASN A 60 18.78 -11.42 -0.87
N TRP A 61 17.45 -11.38 -0.82
CA TRP A 61 16.57 -12.23 -1.64
C TRP A 61 16.86 -12.13 -3.15
N TRP A 62 17.31 -10.97 -3.62
CA TRP A 62 17.67 -10.74 -5.05
C TRP A 62 19.01 -11.37 -5.46
N LYS A 63 19.71 -12.04 -4.57
CA LYS A 63 20.93 -12.80 -4.88
C LYS A 63 20.63 -14.26 -5.27
N HIS A 64 19.38 -14.66 -5.26
CA HIS A 64 18.92 -16.00 -5.55
C HIS A 64 18.05 -15.99 -6.81
N ASP A 65 18.61 -16.45 -7.94
CA ASP A 65 17.93 -16.38 -9.25
C ASP A 65 16.59 -17.12 -9.26
N ASP A 66 16.53 -18.29 -8.63
CA ASP A 66 15.32 -19.08 -8.44
C ASP A 66 14.23 -18.33 -7.64
N VAL A 67 14.62 -17.58 -6.60
CA VAL A 67 13.70 -16.74 -5.83
C VAL A 67 13.23 -15.55 -6.66
N ILE A 68 14.12 -14.90 -7.40
CA ILE A 68 13.77 -13.75 -8.26
C ILE A 68 12.71 -14.15 -9.29
N GLU A 69 12.88 -15.30 -9.94
CA GLU A 69 11.95 -15.83 -10.93
C GLU A 69 10.55 -15.94 -10.34
N TYR A 70 10.40 -16.68 -9.23
CA TYR A 70 9.11 -16.89 -8.59
C TYR A 70 8.52 -15.62 -7.96
N VAL A 71 9.34 -14.76 -7.38
CA VAL A 71 8.88 -13.44 -6.87
C VAL A 71 8.28 -12.61 -8.01
N ASN A 72 8.88 -12.61 -9.20
CA ASN A 72 8.35 -11.84 -10.33
C ASN A 72 7.04 -12.43 -10.86
N MET A 73 6.94 -13.76 -10.98
CA MET A 73 5.69 -14.44 -11.37
C MET A 73 4.57 -14.18 -10.35
N LEU A 74 4.85 -14.40 -9.07
CA LEU A 74 3.88 -14.23 -7.97
C LEU A 74 3.46 -12.78 -7.71
N ALA A 75 4.31 -11.82 -8.10
CA ALA A 75 4.00 -10.40 -7.99
C ALA A 75 3.18 -9.86 -9.17
N ASP A 76 2.89 -10.66 -10.19
CA ASP A 76 2.07 -10.24 -11.33
C ASP A 76 0.63 -9.92 -10.87
N PRO A 77 0.10 -8.72 -11.16
CA PRO A 77 -1.26 -8.34 -10.78
C PRO A 77 -2.36 -9.16 -11.48
N VAL A 78 -2.06 -9.77 -12.62
CA VAL A 78 -3.02 -10.57 -13.41
C VAL A 78 -3.11 -12.01 -12.90
N LEU A 79 -2.12 -12.47 -12.13
CA LEU A 79 -2.09 -13.83 -11.60
C LEU A 79 -3.28 -14.05 -10.63
N SER A 80 -4.04 -15.14 -10.85
CA SER A 80 -5.12 -15.56 -9.95
C SER A 80 -4.58 -16.06 -8.61
N GLU A 81 -5.46 -16.16 -7.61
CA GLU A 81 -5.09 -16.71 -6.30
C GLU A 81 -4.67 -18.19 -6.44
N GLU A 82 -5.44 -18.97 -7.21
CA GLU A 82 -5.15 -20.40 -7.47
C GLU A 82 -3.78 -20.57 -8.13
N GLY A 83 -3.51 -19.82 -9.21
CA GLY A 83 -2.22 -19.85 -9.88
C GLY A 83 -1.06 -19.44 -8.98
N GLY A 84 -1.29 -18.48 -8.08
CA GLY A 84 -0.31 -18.10 -7.06
C GLY A 84 -0.03 -19.19 -6.05
N ILE A 85 -1.06 -19.92 -5.63
CA ILE A 85 -0.93 -21.09 -4.74
C ILE A 85 -0.14 -22.21 -5.43
N GLU A 86 -0.46 -22.53 -6.69
CA GLU A 86 0.24 -23.55 -7.48
C GLU A 86 1.74 -23.22 -7.65
N LEU A 87 2.08 -21.97 -7.96
CA LEU A 87 3.47 -21.53 -8.08
C LEU A 87 4.25 -21.69 -6.76
N ILE A 88 3.62 -21.37 -5.63
CA ILE A 88 4.26 -21.56 -4.32
C ILE A 88 4.45 -23.08 -4.03
N GLU A 89 3.49 -23.91 -4.40
CA GLU A 89 3.65 -25.37 -4.26
C GLU A 89 4.77 -25.93 -5.14
N GLU A 90 4.84 -25.46 -6.38
CA GLU A 90 5.92 -25.83 -7.30
C GLU A 90 7.29 -25.43 -6.73
N PHE A 91 7.42 -24.18 -6.26
CA PHE A 91 8.65 -23.70 -5.62
C PHE A 91 9.05 -24.55 -4.42
N ALA A 92 8.09 -24.87 -3.53
CA ALA A 92 8.33 -25.68 -2.36
C ALA A 92 8.75 -27.12 -2.74
N LYS A 93 8.10 -27.74 -3.73
CA LYS A 93 8.42 -29.07 -4.24
C LYS A 93 9.81 -29.11 -4.90
N ARG A 94 10.13 -28.11 -5.72
CA ARG A 94 11.44 -28.00 -6.40
C ARG A 94 12.60 -28.03 -5.41
N HIS A 95 12.43 -27.43 -4.24
CA HIS A 95 13.43 -27.40 -3.18
C HIS A 95 13.34 -28.56 -2.19
N SER A 96 12.34 -29.43 -2.30
CA SER A 96 12.20 -30.64 -1.46
C SER A 96 12.62 -31.94 -2.17
N TYR A 97 12.58 -31.96 -3.50
CA TYR A 97 12.54 -33.20 -4.30
C TYR A 97 13.89 -33.92 -4.41
N PHE A 98 14.98 -33.27 -4.14
CA PHE A 98 16.28 -33.95 -4.22
C PHE A 98 16.74 -34.47 -2.85
N GLY A 99 16.01 -35.26 -2.14
CA GLY A 99 16.42 -36.04 -0.92
C GLY A 99 17.79 -35.75 -0.26
N LEU A 100 18.61 -34.92 -0.88
CA LEU A 100 19.91 -34.42 -0.49
C LEU A 100 19.87 -32.98 0.05
N ILE A 101 18.77 -32.24 -0.18
CA ILE A 101 18.61 -30.88 0.35
C ILE A 101 18.13 -31.01 1.80
N LYS A 102 18.92 -30.51 2.71
CA LYS A 102 18.57 -30.46 4.14
C LYS A 102 17.25 -29.70 4.28
N LYS A 103 16.29 -30.26 5.02
CA LYS A 103 14.97 -29.64 5.30
C LYS A 103 15.06 -28.16 5.73
N GLY A 104 16.20 -27.74 6.28
CA GLY A 104 16.52 -26.36 6.64
C GLY A 104 16.70 -25.42 5.44
N GLU A 105 17.32 -25.89 4.36
CA GLU A 105 17.57 -25.09 3.16
C GLU A 105 16.26 -24.74 2.38
N GLN A 106 15.34 -25.71 2.28
CA GLN A 106 14.01 -25.45 1.71
C GLN A 106 13.26 -24.37 2.50
N LYS A 107 13.26 -24.48 3.83
CA LYS A 107 12.60 -23.49 4.70
C LYS A 107 13.22 -22.10 4.53
N GLU A 108 14.54 -22.03 4.44
CA GLU A 108 15.27 -20.78 4.20
C GLU A 108 14.87 -20.15 2.85
N LYS A 109 14.82 -20.94 1.77
CA LYS A 109 14.40 -20.48 0.45
C LYS A 109 12.97 -19.93 0.43
N LEU A 110 12.06 -20.55 1.16
CA LEU A 110 10.68 -20.07 1.33
C LEU A 110 10.62 -18.74 2.10
N VAL A 111 11.50 -18.53 3.07
CA VAL A 111 11.60 -17.23 3.77
C VAL A 111 12.16 -16.15 2.85
N PHE A 112 13.14 -16.46 1.98
CA PHE A 112 13.60 -15.55 0.93
C PHE A 112 12.49 -15.22 -0.06
N LEU A 113 11.70 -16.21 -0.48
CA LEU A 113 10.55 -16.00 -1.35
C LEU A 113 9.58 -14.99 -0.74
N PHE A 114 9.19 -15.20 0.52
CA PHE A 114 8.30 -14.27 1.22
C PHE A 114 8.92 -12.86 1.35
N ALA A 115 10.20 -12.75 1.66
CA ALA A 115 10.89 -11.46 1.76
C ALA A 115 10.83 -10.68 0.44
N GLY A 116 11.05 -11.34 -0.69
CA GLY A 116 10.91 -10.74 -2.02
C GLY A 116 9.48 -10.29 -2.33
N LEU A 117 8.48 -11.13 -2.02
CA LEU A 117 7.07 -10.81 -2.20
C LEU A 117 6.64 -9.61 -1.34
N TYR A 118 7.06 -9.58 -0.08
CA TYR A 118 6.81 -8.47 0.82
C TYR A 118 7.41 -7.16 0.29
N GLN A 119 8.67 -7.19 -0.16
CA GLN A 119 9.32 -6.00 -0.74
C GLN A 119 8.57 -5.50 -1.98
N LYS A 120 8.22 -6.38 -2.91
CA LYS A 120 7.44 -6.02 -4.11
C LYS A 120 6.06 -5.46 -3.76
N ALA A 121 5.35 -6.07 -2.82
CA ALA A 121 4.05 -5.61 -2.37
C ALA A 121 4.11 -4.25 -1.67
N LYS A 122 5.12 -4.04 -0.81
CA LYS A 122 5.39 -2.75 -0.15
C LYS A 122 5.65 -1.63 -1.15
N ASP A 123 6.51 -1.88 -2.14
CA ASP A 123 6.86 -0.89 -3.16
C ASP A 123 5.65 -0.58 -4.05
N ARG A 124 4.87 -1.60 -4.43
CA ARG A 124 3.62 -1.42 -5.17
C ARG A 124 2.62 -0.59 -4.38
N ARG A 125 2.38 -0.93 -3.11
CA ARG A 125 1.48 -0.17 -2.24
C ARG A 125 1.89 1.30 -2.15
N ASN A 126 3.16 1.59 -1.95
CA ASN A 126 3.68 2.96 -1.90
C ASN A 126 3.40 3.72 -3.21
N ARG A 127 3.57 3.07 -4.37
CA ARG A 127 3.24 3.67 -5.67
C ARG A 127 1.74 3.89 -5.85
N GLN A 128 0.91 2.95 -5.42
CA GLN A 128 -0.55 3.05 -5.48
C GLN A 128 -1.06 4.23 -4.65
N TYR A 129 -0.64 4.37 -3.40
CA TYR A 129 -1.02 5.51 -2.55
C TYR A 129 -0.58 6.86 -3.13
N LYS A 130 0.66 6.95 -3.61
CA LYS A 130 1.13 8.15 -4.33
C LYS A 130 0.31 8.42 -5.60
N GLY A 131 -0.06 7.37 -6.32
CA GLY A 131 -0.91 7.45 -7.50
C GLY A 131 -2.30 8.00 -7.20
N ILE A 132 -2.95 7.52 -6.12
CA ILE A 132 -4.25 8.00 -5.65
C ILE A 132 -4.20 9.50 -5.33
N ILE A 133 -3.18 9.96 -4.59
CA ILE A 133 -3.00 11.37 -4.26
C ILE A 133 -2.89 12.22 -5.54
N LYS A 134 -2.00 11.83 -6.47
CA LYS A 134 -1.84 12.53 -7.76
C LYS A 134 -3.14 12.52 -8.60
N PHE A 135 -3.89 11.44 -8.51
CA PHE A 135 -5.17 11.33 -9.21
C PHE A 135 -6.17 12.40 -8.69
N VAL A 136 -6.28 12.54 -7.37
CA VAL A 136 -7.16 13.55 -6.75
C VAL A 136 -6.70 14.97 -7.05
N GLU A 137 -5.41 15.23 -7.00
CA GLU A 137 -4.87 16.55 -7.36
C GLU A 137 -5.25 16.94 -8.80
N LYS A 138 -5.10 16.02 -9.74
CA LYS A 138 -5.55 16.23 -11.14
C LYS A 138 -7.05 16.42 -11.26
N GLN A 139 -7.84 15.66 -10.51
CA GLN A 139 -9.29 15.80 -10.49
C GLN A 139 -9.71 17.19 -10.01
N GLU A 140 -9.01 17.71 -9.00
CA GLU A 140 -9.24 19.06 -8.49
C GLU A 140 -8.91 20.15 -9.51
N LEU A 141 -7.83 19.99 -10.28
CA LEU A 141 -7.49 20.92 -11.36
C LEU A 141 -8.57 20.93 -12.44
N ILE A 142 -9.07 19.78 -12.88
CA ILE A 142 -10.15 19.68 -13.87
C ILE A 142 -11.41 20.35 -13.33
N ARG A 143 -11.75 20.13 -12.07
CA ARG A 143 -12.90 20.77 -11.41
C ARG A 143 -12.80 22.31 -11.42
N LYS A 144 -11.59 22.85 -11.18
CA LYS A 144 -11.34 24.30 -11.28
C LYS A 144 -11.56 24.81 -12.70
N GLU A 145 -11.04 24.11 -13.71
CA GLU A 145 -11.21 24.47 -15.13
C GLU A 145 -12.69 24.46 -15.55
N ILE A 146 -13.45 23.47 -15.10
CA ILE A 146 -14.91 23.43 -15.27
C ILE A 146 -15.57 24.69 -14.66
N GLY A 147 -15.17 25.06 -13.45
CA GLY A 147 -15.65 26.26 -12.76
C GLY A 147 -15.35 27.55 -13.52
N ILE A 148 -14.13 27.69 -14.05
CA ILE A 148 -13.70 28.84 -14.86
C ILE A 148 -14.53 28.93 -16.14
N SER A 149 -14.59 27.84 -16.90
CA SER A 149 -15.33 27.79 -18.17
C SER A 149 -16.84 28.04 -17.98
N SER A 150 -17.43 27.50 -16.92
CA SER A 150 -18.83 27.74 -16.56
C SER A 150 -19.12 29.22 -16.24
N LYS A 151 -18.22 29.86 -15.47
CA LYS A 151 -18.33 31.29 -15.15
C LYS A 151 -18.22 32.16 -16.42
N LEU A 152 -17.29 31.81 -17.32
CA LEU A 152 -17.08 32.53 -18.58
C LEU A 152 -18.30 32.43 -19.49
N ILE A 153 -18.84 31.25 -19.69
CA ILE A 153 -20.09 31.05 -20.48
C ILE A 153 -21.25 31.81 -19.88
N ARG A 154 -21.38 31.82 -18.55
CA ARG A 154 -22.43 32.60 -17.87
C ARG A 154 -22.24 34.09 -18.12
N SER A 155 -21.00 34.62 -18.13
CA SER A 155 -20.72 36.02 -18.46
C SER A 155 -21.05 36.36 -19.91
N TYR A 156 -20.77 35.49 -20.87
CA TYR A 156 -21.08 35.65 -22.28
C TYR A 156 -22.59 35.69 -22.51
N ARG A 157 -23.35 34.79 -21.84
CA ARG A 157 -24.84 34.80 -21.90
C ARG A 157 -25.42 36.12 -21.36
N LYS A 158 -24.88 36.66 -20.24
CA LYS A 158 -25.29 37.94 -19.68
C LYS A 158 -25.04 39.09 -20.64
N LYS A 159 -23.93 39.07 -21.38
CA LYS A 159 -23.52 40.06 -22.38
C LYS A 159 -24.22 39.85 -23.74
N LYS A 160 -25.09 38.84 -23.85
CA LYS A 160 -25.78 38.47 -25.10
C LYS A 160 -24.85 38.18 -26.28
N ILE A 161 -23.63 37.65 -25.98
CA ILE A 161 -22.67 37.24 -27.02
C ILE A 161 -23.30 36.10 -27.82
N ASP A 162 -23.15 36.15 -29.14
CA ASP A 162 -23.68 35.10 -30.05
C ASP A 162 -23.05 33.75 -29.72
N LYS A 163 -23.86 32.70 -29.75
CA LYS A 163 -23.39 31.31 -29.57
C LYS A 163 -22.44 30.87 -30.68
N LYS A 164 -22.45 31.55 -31.83
CA LYS A 164 -21.55 31.33 -32.95
C LYS A 164 -20.23 32.09 -32.80
N ASP A 165 -20.09 32.96 -31.79
CA ASP A 165 -18.80 33.65 -31.50
C ASP A 165 -17.73 32.61 -31.20
N PRO A 166 -16.56 32.68 -31.84
CA PRO A 166 -15.46 31.74 -31.62
C PRO A 166 -15.08 31.58 -30.14
N LYS A 167 -15.12 32.65 -29.35
CA LYS A 167 -14.80 32.64 -27.92
C LYS A 167 -15.86 31.86 -27.11
N PHE A 168 -17.13 31.99 -27.50
CA PHE A 168 -18.22 31.22 -26.88
C PHE A 168 -18.08 29.73 -27.21
N ILE A 169 -17.80 29.40 -28.47
CA ILE A 169 -17.61 28.02 -28.94
C ILE A 169 -16.42 27.38 -28.21
N GLU A 170 -15.28 28.08 -28.12
CA GLU A 170 -14.11 27.58 -27.43
C GLU A 170 -14.38 27.31 -25.94
N ALA A 171 -14.99 28.25 -25.23
CA ALA A 171 -15.30 28.11 -23.82
C ALA A 171 -16.30 26.96 -23.57
N ASN A 172 -17.29 26.77 -24.45
CA ASN A 172 -18.26 25.70 -24.36
C ASN A 172 -17.62 24.33 -24.62
N SER A 173 -16.80 24.21 -25.67
CA SER A 173 -16.06 22.98 -25.98
C SER A 173 -15.12 22.58 -24.83
N ARG A 174 -14.43 23.55 -24.22
CA ARG A 174 -13.57 23.33 -23.05
C ARG A 174 -14.38 22.83 -21.85
N LEU A 175 -15.55 23.42 -21.60
CA LEU A 175 -16.44 22.98 -20.52
C LEU A 175 -16.91 21.55 -20.74
N GLU A 176 -17.42 21.23 -21.92
CA GLU A 176 -17.92 19.90 -22.27
C GLU A 176 -16.84 18.84 -22.16
N TRP A 177 -15.63 19.13 -22.69
CA TRP A 177 -14.49 18.22 -22.61
C TRP A 177 -14.09 17.94 -21.18
N ASN A 178 -13.86 19.00 -20.38
CA ASN A 178 -13.43 18.86 -18.99
C ASN A 178 -14.48 18.16 -18.14
N THR A 179 -15.78 18.41 -18.36
CA THR A 179 -16.86 17.70 -17.67
C THR A 179 -16.84 16.21 -18.00
N ARG A 180 -16.71 15.85 -19.27
CA ARG A 180 -16.61 14.44 -19.68
C ARG A 180 -15.41 13.74 -19.04
N VAL A 181 -14.23 14.38 -19.08
CA VAL A 181 -13.01 13.82 -18.46
C VAL A 181 -13.20 13.70 -16.94
N PHE A 182 -13.79 14.70 -16.29
CA PHE A 182 -14.08 14.67 -14.86
C PHE A 182 -14.95 13.47 -14.48
N ASP A 183 -16.05 13.26 -15.21
CA ASP A 183 -17.03 12.19 -14.96
C ASP A 183 -16.39 10.80 -15.20
N GLN A 184 -15.61 10.65 -16.26
CA GLN A 184 -14.89 9.40 -16.53
C GLN A 184 -13.90 9.06 -15.40
N ARG A 185 -13.15 10.06 -14.93
CA ARG A 185 -12.21 9.87 -13.83
C ARG A 185 -12.91 9.60 -12.51
N THR A 186 -14.06 10.23 -12.25
CA THR A 186 -14.84 9.96 -11.04
C THR A 186 -15.26 8.50 -10.93
N ARG A 187 -15.65 7.88 -12.06
CA ARG A 187 -15.98 6.44 -12.10
C ARG A 187 -14.78 5.52 -11.84
N LEU A 188 -13.56 5.98 -12.09
CA LEU A 188 -12.34 5.21 -11.83
C LEU A 188 -11.88 5.32 -10.36
N THR A 189 -12.47 6.19 -9.55
CA THR A 189 -12.01 6.43 -8.17
C THR A 189 -12.10 5.17 -7.32
N GLU A 190 -13.22 4.47 -7.37
CA GLU A 190 -13.44 3.22 -6.64
C GLU A 190 -12.38 2.18 -7.00
N TYR A 191 -12.19 1.95 -8.30
CA TYR A 191 -11.20 0.99 -8.79
C TYR A 191 -9.77 1.28 -8.30
N ILE A 192 -9.30 2.54 -8.40
CA ILE A 192 -7.95 2.88 -7.92
C ILE A 192 -7.81 2.79 -6.40
N CYS A 193 -8.91 2.93 -5.66
CA CYS A 193 -8.95 2.78 -4.21
C CYS A 193 -8.87 1.31 -3.79
N GLU A 194 -9.38 0.37 -4.58
CA GLU A 194 -9.31 -1.06 -4.30
C GLU A 194 -7.91 -1.66 -4.52
N GLU A 195 -7.14 -1.11 -5.44
CA GLU A 195 -5.82 -1.64 -5.81
C GLU A 195 -4.87 -1.91 -4.62
N PRO A 196 -4.70 -1.00 -3.63
CA PRO A 196 -3.88 -1.29 -2.45
C PRO A 196 -4.43 -2.40 -1.56
N VAL A 197 -5.75 -2.59 -1.54
CA VAL A 197 -6.43 -3.64 -0.78
C VAL A 197 -6.14 -4.99 -1.42
N LEU A 198 -6.37 -5.11 -2.73
CA LEU A 198 -6.08 -6.32 -3.51
C LEU A 198 -4.61 -6.73 -3.42
N ASN A 199 -3.69 -5.76 -3.47
CA ASN A 199 -2.26 -6.02 -3.28
C ASN A 199 -1.96 -6.63 -1.89
N THR A 200 -2.62 -6.15 -0.84
CA THR A 200 -2.44 -6.66 0.52
C THR A 200 -3.06 -8.04 0.70
N GLN A 201 -4.25 -8.28 0.13
CA GLN A 201 -4.93 -9.57 0.16
C GLN A 201 -4.09 -10.64 -0.55
N ARG A 202 -3.53 -10.29 -1.72
CA ARG A 202 -2.61 -11.16 -2.46
C ARG A 202 -1.43 -11.60 -1.59
N LEU A 203 -0.72 -10.65 -1.00
CA LEU A 203 0.39 -10.97 -0.10
C LEU A 203 -0.07 -11.82 1.08
N GLY A 204 -1.27 -11.60 1.58
CA GLY A 204 -1.85 -12.36 2.70
C GLY A 204 -2.05 -13.84 2.38
N TYR A 205 -2.64 -14.20 1.24
CA TYR A 205 -2.80 -15.62 0.88
C TYR A 205 -1.45 -16.27 0.56
N GLN A 206 -0.55 -15.55 -0.12
CA GLN A 206 0.81 -16.04 -0.39
C GLN A 206 1.58 -16.33 0.91
N ALA A 207 1.49 -15.42 1.88
CA ALA A 207 2.09 -15.61 3.20
C ALA A 207 1.56 -16.88 3.89
N ARG A 208 0.24 -17.05 3.94
CA ARG A 208 -0.38 -18.23 4.56
C ARG A 208 0.05 -19.53 3.88
N LYS A 209 0.11 -19.52 2.54
CA LYS A 209 0.55 -20.71 1.79
C LYS A 209 2.03 -21.04 2.06
N ILE A 210 2.91 -20.04 2.07
CA ILE A 210 4.32 -20.25 2.41
C ILE A 210 4.47 -20.76 3.85
N LEU A 211 3.74 -20.18 4.81
CA LEU A 211 3.76 -20.60 6.21
C LEU A 211 3.38 -22.06 6.41
N SER A 212 2.46 -22.60 5.61
CA SER A 212 2.06 -24.03 5.68
C SER A 212 3.21 -24.99 5.38
N TYR A 213 4.27 -24.56 4.70
CA TYR A 213 5.47 -25.37 4.44
C TYR A 213 6.59 -25.13 5.48
N LEU A 214 6.46 -24.15 6.34
CA LEU A 214 7.45 -23.84 7.38
C LEU A 214 7.16 -24.57 8.71
N GLN A 215 5.94 -25.04 8.87
CA GLN A 215 5.51 -25.87 10.00
C GLN A 215 5.98 -27.33 9.80
#